data_a4bcdcf10030b6149513fc744e147636
#
_entry.id   a4bcdcf10030b6149513fc744e147636
#
_cell.length_a   1.000
_cell.length_b   1.000
_cell.length_c   1.000
_cell.angle_alpha   90.00
_cell.angle_beta   90.00
_cell.angle_gamma   90.00
#
_symmetry.space_group_name_H-M   'P 1'
#
loop_
_entity.id
_entity.type
_entity.pdbx_description
1 polymer ?
#
loop_
_entity_poly.entity_id
_entity_poly.type
_entity_poly.pdbx_seq_one_letter_code
_entity_poly.pdbx_strand_id
1 'polypeptide(L)'
;MTKAPWVGARPPKPGGGLSSAFTSGRGRSFEDFYRAELPGLVVLARALAPPGLAEDVAQEAMMVAYRRWLTIRELAHPEAYVRRACTNLAVSQFRRHLSEARAFRRSGAPQTVEKLGGPDEFWHLVRTLPRRQRQVVALHYVFDLSVADVARTLEISEGSVKVHLSRARQTLARSMGLAVEVES
;
A
#
# COMPACT_ATOMS: atom_id res chain seq x y z
N MET A 1 28.05 5.02 -11.36
CA MET A 1 27.13 5.30 -10.24
C MET A 1 25.73 5.39 -10.84
N THR A 2 24.92 4.38 -10.65
CA THR A 2 23.58 4.29 -11.28
C THR A 2 22.58 4.95 -10.33
N LYS A 3 22.04 6.11 -10.74
CA LYS A 3 20.96 6.81 -10.02
C LYS A 3 19.75 5.88 -10.02
N ALA A 4 19.08 5.71 -8.87
CA ALA A 4 17.85 4.93 -8.83
C ALA A 4 16.84 5.49 -9.84
N PRO A 5 16.24 4.66 -10.67
CA PRO A 5 15.35 5.10 -11.74
C PRO A 5 14.11 5.86 -11.25
N TRP A 6 13.89 5.91 -9.94
CA TRP A 6 12.75 6.60 -9.28
C TRP A 6 13.18 7.69 -8.27
N VAL A 7 14.47 7.97 -8.09
CA VAL A 7 14.94 9.18 -7.40
C VAL A 7 14.71 10.36 -8.34
N GLY A 8 13.62 11.09 -8.11
CA GLY A 8 13.11 12.12 -9.01
C GLY A 8 12.11 11.62 -10.06
N ALA A 9 11.85 10.32 -10.15
CA ALA A 9 10.81 9.70 -10.95
C ALA A 9 9.93 8.81 -10.07
N ARG A 10 8.72 8.54 -10.54
CA ARG A 10 7.74 7.72 -9.84
C ARG A 10 8.16 6.26 -9.81
N PRO A 11 8.04 5.52 -8.66
CA PRO A 11 8.28 4.09 -8.65
C PRO A 11 7.30 3.35 -9.57
N PRO A 12 7.70 2.19 -10.11
CA PRO A 12 6.84 1.38 -10.96
C PRO A 12 5.57 0.97 -10.22
N LYS A 13 4.42 1.13 -10.86
CA LYS A 13 3.15 0.63 -10.33
C LYS A 13 3.14 -0.90 -10.38
N PRO A 14 2.65 -1.60 -9.34
CA PRO A 14 2.45 -3.04 -9.40
C PRO A 14 1.28 -3.33 -10.37
N GLY A 15 1.59 -3.56 -11.65
CA GLY A 15 0.63 -3.98 -12.68
C GLY A 15 -0.54 -3.01 -12.92
N GLY A 16 -0.44 -2.15 -13.94
CA GLY A 16 -1.53 -1.34 -14.47
C GLY A 16 -1.83 -0.03 -13.73
N GLY A 17 -1.79 1.07 -14.45
CA GLY A 17 -2.10 2.39 -13.90
C GLY A 17 -3.61 2.59 -13.69
N LEU A 18 -3.99 3.03 -12.50
CA LEU A 18 -5.33 3.47 -12.20
C LEU A 18 -5.28 4.97 -11.87
N SER A 19 -5.86 5.78 -12.75
CA SER A 19 -6.20 7.16 -12.42
C SER A 19 -7.51 7.11 -11.64
N SER A 20 -7.46 7.41 -10.34
CA SER A 20 -8.65 7.48 -9.52
C SER A 20 -9.20 8.91 -9.58
N ALA A 21 -10.22 9.14 -10.39
CA ALA A 21 -11.05 10.32 -10.25
C ALA A 21 -11.82 10.20 -8.91
N PHE A 22 -11.65 11.16 -8.02
CA PHE A 22 -12.47 11.30 -6.82
C PHE A 22 -13.91 11.57 -7.23
N THR A 23 -14.76 10.55 -7.21
CA THR A 23 -16.19 10.69 -7.47
C THR A 23 -16.93 10.67 -6.14
N SER A 24 -17.64 11.75 -5.84
CA SER A 24 -18.46 11.86 -4.63
C SER A 24 -19.41 10.67 -4.46
N GLY A 25 -19.37 10.02 -3.29
CA GLY A 25 -20.06 8.74 -3.05
C GLY A 25 -21.56 8.83 -2.77
N ARG A 26 -22.14 10.04 -2.67
CA ARG A 26 -23.54 10.23 -2.31
C ARG A 26 -24.47 9.67 -3.40
N GLY A 27 -25.34 8.74 -3.03
CA GLY A 27 -26.33 8.13 -3.93
C GLY A 27 -25.84 6.91 -4.71
N ARG A 28 -24.58 6.48 -4.54
CA ARG A 28 -24.04 5.26 -5.19
C ARG A 28 -24.57 4.00 -4.55
N SER A 29 -24.88 2.99 -5.37
CA SER A 29 -25.10 1.63 -4.89
C SER A 29 -23.78 1.01 -4.40
N PHE A 30 -23.84 0.01 -3.51
CA PHE A 30 -22.62 -0.72 -3.13
C PHE A 30 -21.98 -1.42 -4.34
N GLU A 31 -22.80 -1.90 -5.26
CA GLU A 31 -22.33 -2.59 -6.46
C GLU A 31 -21.48 -1.68 -7.35
N ASP A 32 -21.93 -0.44 -7.58
CA ASP A 32 -21.17 0.54 -8.36
C ASP A 32 -19.87 0.95 -7.65
N PHE A 33 -19.94 1.09 -6.33
CA PHE A 33 -18.76 1.36 -5.50
C PHE A 33 -17.76 0.20 -5.55
N TYR A 34 -18.25 -1.03 -5.43
CA TYR A 34 -17.45 -2.26 -5.50
C TYR A 34 -16.72 -2.37 -6.84
N ARG A 35 -17.45 -2.22 -7.96
CA ARG A 35 -16.86 -2.29 -9.31
C ARG A 35 -15.78 -1.23 -9.53
N ALA A 36 -15.99 -0.04 -8.99
CA ALA A 36 -15.06 1.07 -9.16
C ALA A 36 -13.78 0.93 -8.33
N GLU A 37 -13.90 0.48 -7.08
CA GLU A 37 -12.78 0.49 -6.14
C GLU A 37 -12.00 -0.83 -6.08
N LEU A 38 -12.65 -1.99 -6.32
CA LEU A 38 -11.99 -3.29 -6.17
C LEU A 38 -10.71 -3.45 -6.98
N PRO A 39 -10.63 -3.07 -8.27
CA PRO A 39 -9.38 -3.21 -9.04
C PRO A 39 -8.22 -2.46 -8.40
N GLY A 40 -8.47 -1.24 -7.90
CA GLY A 40 -7.48 -0.45 -7.20
C GLY A 40 -7.03 -1.07 -5.89
N LEU A 41 -7.97 -1.64 -5.13
CA LEU A 41 -7.65 -2.31 -3.87
C LEU A 41 -6.81 -3.56 -4.08
N VAL A 42 -7.04 -4.32 -5.15
CA VAL A 42 -6.20 -5.48 -5.52
C VAL A 42 -4.77 -5.04 -5.79
N VAL A 43 -4.57 -3.96 -6.57
CA VAL A 43 -3.23 -3.40 -6.84
C VAL A 43 -2.57 -2.92 -5.55
N LEU A 44 -3.31 -2.25 -4.66
CA LEU A 44 -2.82 -1.81 -3.35
C LEU A 44 -2.41 -3.00 -2.47
N ALA A 45 -3.25 -4.03 -2.44
CA ALA A 45 -2.98 -5.23 -1.66
C ALA A 45 -1.76 -5.99 -2.21
N ARG A 46 -1.55 -6.09 -3.53
CA ARG A 46 -0.33 -6.67 -4.13
C ARG A 46 0.94 -5.96 -3.69
N ALA A 47 0.88 -4.63 -3.54
CA ALA A 47 2.02 -3.86 -3.03
C ALA A 47 2.35 -4.15 -1.55
N LEU A 48 1.36 -4.52 -0.74
CA LEU A 48 1.47 -4.55 0.72
C LEU A 48 1.35 -5.93 1.35
N ALA A 49 0.51 -6.80 0.80
CA ALA A 49 0.23 -8.13 1.35
C ALA A 49 1.31 -9.15 0.95
N PRO A 50 1.35 -10.33 1.60
CA PRO A 50 2.12 -11.46 1.11
C PRO A 50 1.69 -11.88 -0.30
N PRO A 51 2.58 -12.50 -1.10
CA PRO A 51 2.21 -13.07 -2.40
C PRO A 51 1.01 -14.02 -2.28
N GLY A 52 0.10 -13.97 -3.26
CA GLY A 52 -1.09 -14.81 -3.33
C GLY A 52 -2.28 -14.38 -2.47
N LEU A 53 -2.14 -13.38 -1.58
CA LEU A 53 -3.23 -12.93 -0.69
C LEU A 53 -3.86 -11.59 -1.10
N ALA A 54 -3.48 -11.03 -2.24
CA ALA A 54 -3.92 -9.69 -2.62
C ALA A 54 -5.42 -9.59 -2.87
N GLU A 55 -5.97 -10.54 -3.60
CA GLU A 55 -7.39 -10.62 -3.92
C GLU A 55 -8.23 -10.82 -2.65
N ASP A 56 -7.82 -11.72 -1.77
CA ASP A 56 -8.50 -12.00 -0.49
C ASP A 56 -8.54 -10.77 0.41
N VAL A 57 -7.40 -10.08 0.52
CA VAL A 57 -7.30 -8.83 1.30
C VAL A 57 -8.19 -7.74 0.73
N ALA A 58 -8.24 -7.58 -0.60
CA ALA A 58 -9.10 -6.60 -1.25
C ALA A 58 -10.59 -6.92 -1.05
N GLN A 59 -10.97 -8.18 -1.18
CA GLN A 59 -12.33 -8.65 -0.93
C GLN A 59 -12.71 -8.49 0.54
N GLU A 60 -11.84 -8.83 1.47
CA GLU A 60 -12.08 -8.62 2.91
C GLU A 60 -12.29 -7.13 3.24
N ALA A 61 -11.50 -6.23 2.63
CA ALA A 61 -11.71 -4.79 2.78
C ALA A 61 -13.08 -4.34 2.25
N MET A 62 -13.53 -4.89 1.12
CA MET A 62 -14.87 -4.65 0.58
C MET A 62 -15.96 -5.23 1.46
N MET A 63 -15.77 -6.40 2.06
CA MET A 63 -16.71 -6.98 3.01
C MET A 63 -16.86 -6.12 4.27
N VAL A 64 -15.77 -5.53 4.76
CA VAL A 64 -15.83 -4.55 5.87
C VAL A 64 -16.66 -3.34 5.48
N ALA A 65 -16.49 -2.82 4.25
CA ALA A 65 -17.29 -1.71 3.73
C ALA A 65 -18.75 -2.09 3.55
N TYR A 66 -19.06 -3.28 3.02
CA TYR A 66 -20.42 -3.77 2.81
C TYR A 66 -21.23 -3.83 4.11
N ARG A 67 -20.64 -4.43 5.16
CA ARG A 67 -21.30 -4.55 6.48
C ARG A 67 -21.68 -3.20 7.08
N ARG A 68 -21.03 -2.12 6.67
CA ARG A 68 -21.25 -0.75 7.16
C ARG A 68 -21.69 0.21 6.06
N TRP A 69 -22.17 -0.33 4.93
CA TRP A 69 -22.41 0.48 3.73
C TRP A 69 -23.34 1.66 3.97
N LEU A 70 -24.43 1.47 4.72
CA LEU A 70 -25.37 2.54 5.04
C LEU A 70 -24.72 3.74 5.74
N THR A 71 -23.68 3.50 6.54
CA THR A 71 -22.91 4.56 7.20
C THR A 71 -21.81 5.11 6.28
N ILE A 72 -21.09 4.22 5.59
CA ILE A 72 -19.93 4.59 4.79
C ILE A 72 -20.32 5.42 3.57
N ARG A 73 -21.44 5.10 2.91
CA ARG A 73 -21.90 5.83 1.73
C ARG A 73 -22.24 7.30 2.01
N GLU A 74 -22.49 7.66 3.26
CA GLU A 74 -22.78 9.04 3.67
C GLU A 74 -21.50 9.83 4.00
N LEU A 75 -20.35 9.18 4.05
CA LEU A 75 -19.07 9.86 4.23
C LEU A 75 -18.75 10.73 3.01
N ALA A 76 -18.02 11.81 3.24
CA ALA A 76 -17.52 12.65 2.14
C ALA A 76 -16.57 11.87 1.21
N HIS A 77 -15.87 10.86 1.76
CA HIS A 77 -14.86 10.07 1.06
C HIS A 77 -14.96 8.58 1.43
N PRO A 78 -15.98 7.84 0.93
CA PRO A 78 -16.14 6.41 1.18
C PRO A 78 -14.94 5.58 0.72
N GLU A 79 -14.31 6.00 -0.38
CA GLU A 79 -13.11 5.38 -0.94
C GLU A 79 -11.91 5.45 0.02
N ALA A 80 -11.75 6.55 0.76
CA ALA A 80 -10.68 6.67 1.76
C ALA A 80 -10.84 5.65 2.88
N TYR A 81 -12.09 5.39 3.30
CA TYR A 81 -12.40 4.37 4.31
C TYR A 81 -11.96 2.98 3.85
N VAL A 82 -12.36 2.54 2.66
CA VAL A 82 -12.04 1.20 2.17
C VAL A 82 -10.55 1.03 1.85
N ARG A 83 -9.89 2.07 1.33
CA ARG A 83 -8.44 2.08 1.10
C ARG A 83 -7.66 1.96 2.40
N ARG A 84 -8.10 2.65 3.47
CA ARG A 84 -7.54 2.49 4.81
C ARG A 84 -7.76 1.09 5.36
N ALA A 85 -8.95 0.52 5.22
CA ALA A 85 -9.23 -0.85 5.63
C ALA A 85 -8.30 -1.84 4.91
N CYS A 86 -8.17 -1.72 3.59
CA CYS A 86 -7.29 -2.55 2.77
C CYS A 86 -5.81 -2.44 3.20
N THR A 87 -5.29 -1.22 3.41
CA THR A 87 -3.89 -1.06 3.87
C THR A 87 -3.66 -1.67 5.24
N ASN A 88 -4.63 -1.56 6.16
CA ASN A 88 -4.51 -2.13 7.49
C ASN A 88 -4.52 -3.66 7.44
N LEU A 89 -5.42 -4.26 6.66
CA LEU A 89 -5.51 -5.71 6.48
C LEU A 89 -4.24 -6.25 5.83
N ALA A 90 -3.80 -5.66 4.71
CA ALA A 90 -2.59 -6.09 3.99
C ALA A 90 -1.35 -6.07 4.89
N VAL A 91 -1.14 -4.97 5.62
CA VAL A 91 0.00 -4.84 6.53
C VAL A 91 -0.09 -5.82 7.70
N SER A 92 -1.29 -6.10 8.20
CA SER A 92 -1.54 -7.06 9.27
C SER A 92 -1.24 -8.49 8.82
N GLN A 93 -1.73 -8.88 7.64
CA GLN A 93 -1.47 -10.19 7.03
C GLN A 93 0.03 -10.40 6.77
N PHE A 94 0.71 -9.39 6.22
CA PHE A 94 2.15 -9.47 6.01
C PHE A 94 2.92 -9.70 7.32
N ARG A 95 2.56 -9.00 8.41
CA ARG A 95 3.20 -9.17 9.71
C ARG A 95 2.97 -10.57 10.28
N ARG A 96 1.75 -11.10 10.13
CA ARG A 96 1.39 -12.45 10.56
C ARG A 96 2.19 -13.49 9.77
N HIS A 97 2.21 -13.38 8.45
CA HIS A 97 2.99 -14.27 7.57
C HIS A 97 4.49 -14.25 7.91
N LEU A 98 5.06 -13.07 8.18
CA LEU A 98 6.46 -12.96 8.60
C LEU A 98 6.72 -13.62 9.96
N SER A 99 5.78 -13.53 10.89
CA SER A 99 5.89 -14.20 12.20
C SER A 99 5.82 -15.72 12.07
N GLU A 100 4.91 -16.23 11.23
CA GLU A 100 4.78 -17.66 10.91
C GLU A 100 6.06 -18.19 10.22
N ALA A 101 6.58 -17.46 9.23
CA ALA A 101 7.83 -17.81 8.56
C ALA A 101 9.04 -17.81 9.51
N ARG A 102 9.10 -16.90 10.48
CA ARG A 102 10.15 -16.89 11.52
C ARG A 102 10.00 -18.05 12.49
N ALA A 103 8.78 -18.43 12.85
CA ALA A 103 8.52 -19.61 13.68
C ALA A 103 8.95 -20.90 12.95
N PHE A 104 8.60 -21.01 11.66
CA PHE A 104 8.96 -22.15 10.82
C PHE A 104 10.48 -22.29 10.62
N ARG A 105 11.22 -21.18 10.43
CA ARG A 105 12.70 -21.21 10.36
C ARG A 105 13.35 -21.75 11.62
N ARG A 106 12.78 -21.48 12.80
CA ARG A 106 13.29 -22.04 14.05
C ARG A 106 13.12 -23.56 14.13
N SER A 107 12.25 -24.13 13.29
CA SER A 107 12.04 -25.59 13.16
C SER A 107 12.96 -26.26 12.11
N GLY A 108 13.94 -25.52 11.51
CA GLY A 108 14.97 -26.11 10.66
C GLY A 108 14.61 -26.35 9.19
N ALA A 109 13.50 -25.81 8.69
CA ALA A 109 13.08 -26.02 7.31
C ALA A 109 13.75 -25.04 6.31
N PRO A 110 14.23 -25.51 5.14
CA PRO A 110 14.85 -24.67 4.13
C PRO A 110 13.83 -23.77 3.44
N GLN A 111 14.19 -22.51 3.19
CA GLN A 111 13.39 -21.60 2.39
C GLN A 111 14.04 -21.34 1.03
N THR A 112 13.25 -21.48 -0.03
CA THR A 112 13.59 -20.96 -1.34
C THR A 112 13.39 -19.46 -1.34
N VAL A 113 14.47 -18.69 -1.40
CA VAL A 113 14.42 -17.25 -1.63
C VAL A 113 14.30 -17.05 -3.13
N GLU A 114 13.10 -16.78 -3.63
CA GLU A 114 12.93 -16.31 -4.99
C GLU A 114 13.65 -14.96 -5.15
N LYS A 115 14.63 -14.91 -6.05
CA LYS A 115 15.24 -13.65 -6.50
C LYS A 115 14.20 -12.93 -7.35
N LEU A 116 13.52 -11.97 -6.74
CA LEU A 116 12.60 -11.07 -7.43
C LEU A 116 13.45 -9.94 -8.05
N GLY A 117 13.38 -9.79 -9.37
CA GLY A 117 13.97 -8.66 -10.09
C GLY A 117 12.87 -7.70 -10.59
N GLY A 118 13.20 -6.43 -10.78
CA GLY A 118 12.28 -5.45 -11.36
C GLY A 118 11.25 -4.84 -10.40
N PRO A 119 10.00 -4.57 -10.87
CA PRO A 119 8.97 -3.91 -10.05
C PRO A 119 8.63 -4.62 -8.76
N ASP A 120 8.72 -5.96 -8.73
CA ASP A 120 8.41 -6.78 -7.56
C ASP A 120 9.48 -6.64 -6.47
N GLU A 121 10.74 -6.40 -6.83
CA GLU A 121 11.82 -6.13 -5.87
C GLU A 121 11.59 -4.85 -5.08
N PHE A 122 11.17 -3.78 -5.75
CA PHE A 122 10.82 -2.52 -5.07
C PHE A 122 9.70 -2.73 -4.04
N TRP A 123 8.62 -3.42 -4.44
CA TRP A 123 7.49 -3.67 -3.53
C TRP A 123 7.84 -4.67 -2.43
N HIS A 124 8.78 -5.59 -2.69
CA HIS A 124 9.35 -6.42 -1.62
C HIS A 124 10.03 -5.56 -0.55
N LEU A 125 10.87 -4.60 -0.96
CA LEU A 125 11.51 -3.66 -0.02
C LEU A 125 10.48 -2.77 0.69
N VAL A 126 9.45 -2.29 0.00
CA VAL A 126 8.35 -1.53 0.63
C VAL A 126 7.68 -2.36 1.74
N ARG A 127 7.46 -3.66 1.52
CA ARG A 127 6.89 -4.55 2.54
C ARG A 127 7.74 -4.71 3.80
N THR A 128 9.04 -4.44 3.73
CA THR A 128 9.95 -4.46 4.90
C THR A 128 9.91 -3.18 5.74
N LEU A 129 9.38 -2.07 5.19
CA LEU A 129 9.30 -0.80 5.89
C LEU A 129 8.42 -0.87 7.15
N PRO A 130 8.64 0.01 8.14
CA PRO A 130 7.72 0.19 9.25
C PRO A 130 6.29 0.47 8.77
N ARG A 131 5.29 -0.01 9.53
CA ARG A 131 3.87 0.01 9.14
C ARG A 131 3.42 1.33 8.51
N ARG A 132 3.67 2.47 9.16
CA ARG A 132 3.20 3.77 8.68
C ARG A 132 3.91 4.22 7.42
N GLN A 133 5.20 3.99 7.30
CA GLN A 133 5.96 4.30 6.08
C GLN A 133 5.42 3.50 4.90
N ARG A 134 5.18 2.22 5.08
CA ARG A 134 4.62 1.30 4.08
C ARG A 134 3.25 1.75 3.59
N GLN A 135 2.33 2.09 4.51
CA GLN A 135 1.00 2.57 4.17
C GLN A 135 1.06 3.88 3.36
N VAL A 136 1.88 4.83 3.80
CA VAL A 136 2.02 6.13 3.14
C VAL A 136 2.61 5.97 1.73
N VAL A 137 3.66 5.15 1.58
CA VAL A 137 4.28 4.87 0.27
C VAL A 137 3.28 4.24 -0.69
N ALA A 138 2.55 3.21 -0.24
CA ALA A 138 1.60 2.54 -1.11
C ALA A 138 0.44 3.45 -1.55
N LEU A 139 -0.16 4.20 -0.64
CA LEU A 139 -1.25 5.12 -1.00
C LEU A 139 -0.77 6.23 -1.94
N HIS A 140 0.40 6.81 -1.67
CA HIS A 140 0.93 7.90 -2.47
C HIS A 140 1.33 7.44 -3.88
N TYR A 141 2.01 6.28 -4.01
CA TYR A 141 2.55 5.84 -5.30
C TYR A 141 1.64 4.90 -6.09
N VAL A 142 0.77 4.10 -5.43
CA VAL A 142 -0.17 3.21 -6.15
C VAL A 142 -1.41 3.98 -6.61
N PHE A 143 -1.99 4.78 -5.72
CA PHE A 143 -3.22 5.54 -6.01
C PHE A 143 -2.99 6.97 -6.48
N ASP A 144 -1.76 7.45 -6.54
CA ASP A 144 -1.46 8.85 -6.85
C ASP A 144 -2.07 9.87 -5.87
N LEU A 145 -2.29 9.45 -4.63
CA LEU A 145 -2.88 10.34 -3.67
C LEU A 145 -1.93 11.48 -3.31
N SER A 146 -2.48 12.69 -3.24
CA SER A 146 -1.76 13.84 -2.69
C SER A 146 -1.40 13.59 -1.22
N VAL A 147 -0.46 14.36 -0.68
CA VAL A 147 -0.13 14.32 0.76
C VAL A 147 -1.37 14.55 1.63
N ALA A 148 -2.25 15.48 1.22
CA ALA A 148 -3.50 15.77 1.91
C ALA A 148 -4.47 14.56 1.88
N ASP A 149 -4.59 13.88 0.75
CA ASP A 149 -5.48 12.72 0.61
C ASP A 149 -4.95 11.51 1.39
N VAL A 150 -3.63 11.29 1.39
CA VAL A 150 -2.99 10.26 2.23
C VAL A 150 -3.23 10.56 3.70
N ALA A 151 -3.06 11.83 4.12
CA ALA A 151 -3.31 12.27 5.50
C ALA A 151 -4.75 11.99 5.92
N ARG A 152 -5.71 12.36 5.07
CA ARG A 152 -7.14 12.08 5.27
C ARG A 152 -7.42 10.57 5.34
N THR A 153 -6.88 9.79 4.40
CA THR A 153 -7.09 8.33 4.36
C THR A 153 -6.57 7.62 5.60
N LEU A 154 -5.41 8.04 6.10
CA LEU A 154 -4.77 7.41 7.27
C LEU A 154 -5.12 8.07 8.60
N GLU A 155 -5.88 9.17 8.58
CA GLU A 155 -6.23 10.00 9.75
C GLU A 155 -4.97 10.43 10.53
N ILE A 156 -4.00 11.01 9.81
CA ILE A 156 -2.77 11.59 10.37
C ILE A 156 -2.54 12.99 9.77
N SER A 157 -1.66 13.79 10.36
CA SER A 157 -1.32 15.11 9.82
C SER A 157 -0.52 15.01 8.52
N GLU A 158 -0.63 16.00 7.64
CA GLU A 158 0.19 16.10 6.43
C GLU A 158 1.69 16.14 6.75
N GLY A 159 2.07 16.80 7.85
CA GLY A 159 3.45 16.80 8.34
C GLY A 159 3.95 15.39 8.63
N SER A 160 3.10 14.55 9.26
CA SER A 160 3.43 13.14 9.49
C SER A 160 3.57 12.36 8.19
N VAL A 161 2.73 12.62 7.18
CA VAL A 161 2.85 11.98 5.86
C VAL A 161 4.19 12.34 5.22
N LYS A 162 4.57 13.64 5.20
CA LYS A 162 5.85 14.12 4.65
C LYS A 162 7.04 13.44 5.33
N VAL A 163 7.03 13.37 6.67
CA VAL A 163 8.09 12.70 7.44
C VAL A 163 8.16 11.21 7.11
N HIS A 164 7.01 10.52 7.02
CA HIS A 164 7.00 9.10 6.67
C HIS A 164 7.47 8.85 5.24
N LEU A 165 7.11 9.69 4.26
CA LEU A 165 7.61 9.60 2.89
C LEU A 165 9.12 9.81 2.83
N SER A 166 9.64 10.85 3.50
CA SER A 166 11.08 11.12 3.54
C SER A 166 11.87 9.95 4.13
N ARG A 167 11.47 9.46 5.31
CA ARG A 167 12.11 8.32 5.96
C ARG A 167 12.03 7.04 5.14
N ALA A 168 10.89 6.79 4.49
CA ALA A 168 10.74 5.64 3.62
C ALA A 168 11.68 5.70 2.42
N ARG A 169 11.78 6.87 1.76
CA ARG A 169 12.71 7.08 0.63
C ARG A 169 14.16 6.83 1.05
N GLN A 170 14.58 7.36 2.20
CA GLN A 170 15.93 7.15 2.72
C GLN A 170 16.22 5.67 3.01
N THR A 171 15.25 4.95 3.61
CA THR A 171 15.42 3.53 3.91
C THR A 171 15.50 2.71 2.64
N LEU A 172 14.60 2.95 1.67
CA LEU A 172 14.59 2.26 0.38
C LEU A 172 15.87 2.52 -0.41
N ALA A 173 16.33 3.77 -0.47
CA ALA A 173 17.56 4.12 -1.17
C ALA A 173 18.77 3.37 -0.57
N ARG A 174 18.90 3.32 0.76
CA ARG A 174 19.97 2.54 1.42
C ARG A 174 19.86 1.04 1.11
N SER A 175 18.65 0.47 1.14
CA SER A 175 18.46 -0.96 0.85
C SER A 175 18.79 -1.33 -0.59
N MET A 176 18.72 -0.36 -1.52
CA MET A 176 19.06 -0.55 -2.94
C MET A 176 20.52 -0.16 -3.26
N GLY A 177 21.34 0.13 -2.25
CA GLY A 177 22.75 0.52 -2.45
C GLY A 177 22.93 1.88 -3.12
N LEU A 178 21.94 2.78 -3.04
CA LEU A 178 21.96 4.08 -3.68
C LEU A 178 22.42 5.16 -2.70
N ALA A 179 23.36 5.99 -3.14
CA ALA A 179 23.79 7.15 -2.37
C ALA A 179 22.59 8.12 -2.22
N VAL A 180 22.25 8.42 -0.97
CA VAL A 180 21.23 9.44 -0.65
C VAL A 180 21.95 10.77 -0.59
N GLU A 181 21.82 11.60 -1.63
CA GLU A 181 22.13 13.01 -1.51
C GLU A 181 21.00 13.63 -0.67
N VAL A 182 21.35 14.05 0.54
CA VAL A 182 20.49 14.83 1.42
C VAL A 182 20.53 16.26 0.89
N GLU A 183 19.52 16.66 0.12
CA GLU A 183 19.26 18.09 -0.07
C GLU A 183 18.83 18.69 1.28
N SER A 184 19.68 19.58 1.76
CA SER A 184 19.45 20.43 2.95
C SER A 184 18.47 21.54 2.62
#